data_481247cf20cd80f61375be9c1be3a162
#
_entry.id   481247cf20cd80f61375be9c1be3a162
#
_cell.length_a   1.000
_cell.length_b   1.000
_cell.length_c   1.000
_cell.angle_alpha   90.00
_cell.angle_beta   90.00
_cell.angle_gamma   90.00
#
_symmetry.space_group_name_H-M   'P 1'
#
loop_
_entity.id
_entity.type
_entity.pdbx_description
1 polymer ?
#
loop_
_entity_poly.entity_id
_entity_poly.type
_entity_poly.pdbx_seq_one_letter_code
_entity_poly.pdbx_strand_id
1 'polypeptide(L)'
;MRRAALLIWSAALCGQTFTQRGFFETRNFAYPEAAPGDGGRLVSEELLRWEGTWKPRSWVQVSAGLDARFDSHRQFERAGRLDWADRGAQRPALSARRLSVLVNRGGWTLEGGRQFIRWGKTDILNPTDRFAPKDFLNVLNSEFLGVTAARATYERGGDTVDAVYQPVFTPSRGPLLNQRWVVLPEEARRFPVVDGGARFPGRGAVGLRWNHVGQGYEFSASFYDGHNHLPLIDPLAYQRYYARMRMYGGDAAAPLRWFTVKGEAAYFTSSTQTSDEYALYVIQLERMSGEWTFVGGYAGEAVTKKRVLLDFAPDRGLAKTFLGRTSYNLDANRSIAFEAAVRQNGAGMYGKLEYTQALGAHVRATAAATVVRGREGDFLGQYRRNSNFQLILRYSF
;
A
#
# COMPACT_ATOMS: atom_id res chain seq x y z
N MET A 1 14.31 -14.77 -39.54
CA MET A 1 14.53 -14.18 -38.19
C MET A 1 14.74 -12.67 -38.37
N ARG A 2 13.67 -11.87 -38.17
CA ARG A 2 13.73 -10.41 -38.29
C ARG A 2 14.02 -9.83 -36.91
N ARG A 3 15.13 -9.13 -36.78
CA ARG A 3 15.52 -8.39 -35.57
C ARG A 3 14.58 -7.19 -35.41
N ALA A 4 13.74 -7.20 -34.40
CA ALA A 4 13.02 -6.00 -33.96
C ALA A 4 14.03 -5.09 -33.25
N ALA A 5 14.52 -4.08 -33.95
CA ALA A 5 15.31 -3.00 -33.38
C ALA A 5 14.36 -2.08 -32.61
N LEU A 6 14.41 -2.08 -31.29
CA LEU A 6 13.83 -1.05 -30.45
C LEU A 6 14.61 0.25 -30.72
N LEU A 7 14.01 1.17 -31.45
CA LEU A 7 14.50 2.54 -31.68
C LEU A 7 14.47 3.30 -30.37
N ILE A 8 15.61 3.39 -29.71
CA ILE A 8 15.84 4.35 -28.61
C ILE A 8 16.08 5.71 -29.26
N TRP A 9 15.08 6.56 -29.24
CA TRP A 9 15.21 7.96 -29.63
C TRP A 9 15.93 8.72 -28.49
N SER A 10 17.23 8.91 -28.62
CA SER A 10 17.99 9.89 -27.83
C SER A 10 17.81 11.28 -28.44
N ALA A 11 16.76 12.00 -28.04
CA ALA A 11 16.61 13.41 -28.37
C ALA A 11 17.38 14.25 -27.32
N ALA A 12 18.64 14.53 -27.58
CA ALA A 12 19.39 15.58 -26.91
C ALA A 12 18.93 16.92 -27.47
N LEU A 13 17.90 17.54 -26.91
CA LEU A 13 17.52 18.93 -27.14
C LEU A 13 17.84 19.76 -25.89
N CYS A 14 18.48 20.88 -26.05
CA CYS A 14 18.93 21.79 -24.99
C CYS A 14 17.91 21.95 -23.85
N GLY A 15 18.29 21.55 -22.64
CA GLY A 15 17.51 21.74 -21.43
C GLY A 15 16.43 20.67 -21.14
N GLN A 16 16.25 19.68 -22.00
CA GLN A 16 15.29 18.58 -21.80
C GLN A 16 16.01 17.32 -21.32
N THR A 17 15.59 16.80 -20.16
CA THR A 17 16.11 15.52 -19.66
C THR A 17 14.99 14.47 -19.68
N PHE A 18 15.29 13.34 -20.29
CA PHE A 18 14.46 12.13 -20.17
C PHE A 18 15.24 11.07 -19.41
N THR A 19 14.62 10.54 -18.36
CA THR A 19 15.16 9.41 -17.60
C THR A 19 14.15 8.29 -17.58
N GLN A 20 14.63 7.07 -17.72
CA GLN A 20 13.78 5.88 -17.63
C GLN A 20 14.47 4.80 -16.81
N ARG A 21 13.66 3.97 -16.20
CA ARG A 21 14.07 2.78 -15.49
C ARG A 21 12.94 1.75 -15.53
N GLY A 22 13.29 0.52 -15.35
CA GLY A 22 12.29 -0.52 -15.28
C GLY A 22 12.84 -1.78 -14.68
N PHE A 23 11.95 -2.74 -14.47
CA PHE A 23 12.33 -4.07 -14.05
C PHE A 23 11.31 -5.10 -14.52
N PHE A 24 11.80 -6.30 -14.68
CA PHE A 24 11.00 -7.52 -14.74
C PHE A 24 11.20 -8.27 -13.43
N GLU A 25 10.11 -8.69 -12.80
CA GLU A 25 10.10 -9.45 -11.56
C GLU A 25 9.22 -10.68 -11.70
N THR A 26 9.72 -11.82 -11.29
CA THR A 26 8.92 -13.02 -11.03
C THR A 26 8.92 -13.28 -9.53
N ARG A 27 7.73 -13.52 -8.96
CA ARG A 27 7.51 -13.80 -7.56
C ARG A 27 6.77 -15.12 -7.43
N ASN A 28 7.42 -16.09 -6.85
CA ASN A 28 6.88 -17.44 -6.70
C ASN A 28 6.60 -17.73 -5.23
N PHE A 29 5.39 -18.18 -4.94
CA PHE A 29 4.94 -18.57 -3.60
C PHE A 29 4.71 -20.09 -3.57
N ALA A 30 5.22 -20.75 -2.54
CA ALA A 30 4.93 -22.13 -2.22
C ALA A 30 4.25 -22.21 -0.86
N TYR A 31 3.00 -22.68 -0.85
CA TYR A 31 2.17 -22.79 0.34
C TYR A 31 2.11 -24.26 0.80
N PRO A 32 2.56 -24.59 2.03
CA PRO A 32 2.48 -25.96 2.56
C PRO A 32 1.04 -26.47 2.66
N GLU A 33 0.09 -25.57 2.91
CA GLU A 33 -1.32 -25.91 3.11
C GLU A 33 -2.21 -25.31 2.02
N ALA A 34 -3.25 -26.05 1.63
CA ALA A 34 -4.37 -25.52 0.86
C ALA A 34 -5.25 -24.63 1.76
N ALA A 35 -5.85 -23.59 1.19
CA ALA A 35 -6.84 -22.77 1.88
C ALA A 35 -8.26 -23.19 1.52
N PRO A 36 -9.28 -22.91 2.37
CA PRO A 36 -10.67 -23.15 2.02
C PRO A 36 -11.04 -22.40 0.75
N GLY A 37 -11.58 -23.10 -0.25
CA GLY A 37 -11.92 -22.53 -1.56
C GLY A 37 -10.76 -22.35 -2.53
N ASP A 38 -9.51 -22.65 -2.11
CA ASP A 38 -8.32 -22.51 -2.93
C ASP A 38 -7.31 -23.65 -2.69
N GLY A 39 -7.29 -24.60 -3.59
CA GLY A 39 -6.33 -25.73 -3.57
C GLY A 39 -4.94 -25.39 -4.10
N GLY A 40 -4.72 -24.20 -4.67
CA GLY A 40 -3.47 -23.76 -5.27
C GLY A 40 -2.35 -23.63 -4.24
N ARG A 41 -1.31 -24.46 -4.34
CA ARG A 41 -0.15 -24.41 -3.44
C ARG A 41 1.05 -23.70 -4.04
N LEU A 42 1.09 -23.57 -5.36
CA LEU A 42 2.13 -22.83 -6.08
C LEU A 42 1.47 -21.68 -6.83
N VAL A 43 1.91 -20.45 -6.55
CA VAL A 43 1.44 -19.24 -7.20
C VAL A 43 2.63 -18.48 -7.74
N SER A 44 2.60 -18.16 -9.04
CA SER A 44 3.59 -17.33 -9.70
C SER A 44 2.96 -16.03 -10.13
N GLU A 45 3.61 -14.91 -9.84
CA GLU A 45 3.22 -13.56 -10.24
C GLU A 45 4.37 -12.92 -11.03
N GLU A 46 4.09 -12.45 -12.23
CA GLU A 46 5.03 -11.73 -13.08
C GLU A 46 4.64 -10.28 -13.21
N LEU A 47 5.64 -9.40 -13.10
CA LEU A 47 5.48 -7.96 -13.21
C LEU A 47 6.59 -7.38 -14.09
N LEU A 48 6.20 -6.75 -15.19
CA LEU A 48 7.05 -5.83 -15.92
C LEU A 48 6.61 -4.40 -15.56
N ARG A 49 7.51 -3.63 -14.98
CA ARG A 49 7.30 -2.21 -14.65
C ARG A 49 8.25 -1.34 -15.44
N TRP A 50 7.70 -0.31 -16.06
CA TRP A 50 8.47 0.75 -16.68
C TRP A 50 8.07 2.09 -16.07
N GLU A 51 9.07 2.93 -15.77
CA GLU A 51 8.88 4.28 -15.27
C GLU A 51 9.71 5.26 -16.10
N GLY A 52 9.09 6.34 -16.56
CA GLY A 52 9.72 7.40 -17.32
C GLY A 52 9.45 8.76 -16.69
N THR A 53 10.44 9.62 -16.71
CA THR A 53 10.34 11.02 -16.29
C THR A 53 10.92 11.90 -17.38
N TRP A 54 10.12 12.83 -17.86
CA TRP A 54 10.51 13.82 -18.85
C TRP A 54 10.42 15.22 -18.24
N LYS A 55 11.49 15.98 -18.33
CA LYS A 55 11.58 17.39 -17.90
C LYS A 55 11.78 18.27 -19.12
N PRO A 56 10.70 18.76 -19.77
CA PRO A 56 10.81 19.67 -20.90
C PRO A 56 11.39 21.03 -20.50
N ARG A 57 11.20 21.41 -19.24
CA ARG A 57 11.78 22.62 -18.62
C ARG A 57 12.12 22.33 -17.17
N SER A 58 13.00 23.12 -16.56
CA SER A 58 13.40 22.94 -15.15
C SER A 58 12.24 22.99 -14.16
N TRP A 59 11.16 23.67 -14.50
CA TRP A 59 9.96 23.85 -13.67
C TRP A 59 8.78 22.94 -14.06
N VAL A 60 8.91 22.11 -15.12
CA VAL A 60 7.86 21.15 -15.55
C VAL A 60 8.42 19.74 -15.59
N GLN A 61 7.72 18.81 -15.00
CA GLN A 61 8.03 17.38 -15.04
C GLN A 61 6.78 16.59 -15.42
N VAL A 62 6.92 15.69 -16.38
CA VAL A 62 5.92 14.66 -16.73
C VAL A 62 6.44 13.33 -16.25
N SER A 63 5.65 12.61 -15.46
CA SER A 63 6.00 11.28 -14.96
C SER A 63 5.00 10.25 -15.47
N ALA A 64 5.50 9.14 -15.99
CA ALA A 64 4.70 8.01 -16.44
C ALA A 64 5.22 6.72 -15.80
N GLY A 65 4.32 5.82 -15.41
CA GLY A 65 4.62 4.49 -14.91
C GLY A 65 3.60 3.50 -15.44
N LEU A 66 4.07 2.44 -16.07
CA LEU A 66 3.25 1.38 -16.65
C LEU A 66 3.62 0.04 -16.00
N ASP A 67 2.59 -0.73 -15.65
CA ASP A 67 2.73 -2.10 -15.18
C ASP A 67 2.06 -3.04 -16.18
N ALA A 68 2.79 -4.09 -16.60
CA ALA A 68 2.21 -5.25 -17.26
C ALA A 68 2.33 -6.44 -16.29
N ARG A 69 1.22 -7.15 -16.06
CA ARG A 69 1.10 -8.20 -15.06
C ARG A 69 0.52 -9.48 -15.64
N PHE A 70 1.05 -10.57 -15.12
CA PHE A 70 0.54 -11.92 -15.36
C PHE A 70 0.65 -12.71 -14.05
N ASP A 71 -0.23 -13.67 -13.83
CA ASP A 71 -0.12 -14.62 -12.72
C ASP A 71 -0.73 -15.99 -13.08
N SER A 72 -0.33 -17.01 -12.35
CA SER A 72 -0.86 -18.36 -12.48
C SER A 72 -2.20 -18.56 -11.75
N HIS A 73 -2.69 -17.56 -10.97
CA HIS A 73 -3.74 -17.72 -10.00
C HIS A 73 -5.02 -16.89 -10.29
N ARG A 74 -5.12 -16.34 -11.50
CA ARG A 74 -6.28 -15.57 -11.96
C ARG A 74 -6.57 -14.31 -11.14
N GLN A 75 -5.53 -13.63 -10.66
CA GLN A 75 -5.66 -12.35 -9.94
C GLN A 75 -5.66 -11.14 -10.87
N PHE A 76 -5.41 -11.35 -12.15
CA PHE A 76 -5.41 -10.30 -13.16
C PHE A 76 -6.53 -10.50 -14.19
N GLU A 77 -7.00 -9.40 -14.76
CA GLU A 77 -7.93 -9.41 -15.90
C GLU A 77 -7.14 -9.71 -17.18
N ARG A 78 -7.65 -10.60 -18.02
CA ARG A 78 -7.01 -10.93 -19.32
C ARG A 78 -7.15 -9.82 -20.36
N ALA A 79 -8.02 -8.85 -20.12
CA ALA A 79 -8.17 -7.68 -20.97
C ALA A 79 -7.16 -6.60 -20.58
N GLY A 80 -6.36 -6.12 -21.53
CA GLY A 80 -5.53 -4.93 -21.35
C GLY A 80 -6.41 -3.69 -21.35
N ARG A 81 -6.40 -2.93 -20.24
CA ARG A 81 -7.05 -1.63 -20.18
C ARG A 81 -6.27 -0.64 -19.32
N LEU A 82 -6.24 0.59 -19.77
CA LEU A 82 -5.76 1.72 -19.01
C LEU A 82 -6.98 2.33 -18.30
N ASP A 83 -7.20 1.95 -17.04
CA ASP A 83 -8.33 2.44 -16.25
C ASP A 83 -7.85 3.49 -15.23
N TRP A 84 -8.35 4.73 -15.39
CA TRP A 84 -8.04 5.83 -14.50
C TRP A 84 -8.66 5.68 -13.11
N ALA A 85 -9.82 5.05 -13.02
CA ALA A 85 -10.52 4.83 -11.77
C ALA A 85 -10.01 3.61 -11.02
N ASP A 86 -9.47 2.63 -11.76
CA ASP A 86 -8.90 1.39 -11.24
C ASP A 86 -9.86 0.66 -10.26
N ARG A 87 -11.10 0.46 -10.73
CA ARG A 87 -12.22 -0.06 -9.94
C ARG A 87 -12.44 -1.58 -10.08
N GLY A 88 -11.61 -2.26 -10.86
CA GLY A 88 -11.69 -3.70 -11.06
C GLY A 88 -11.41 -4.49 -9.78
N ALA A 89 -12.07 -5.65 -9.60
CA ALA A 89 -11.78 -6.57 -8.52
C ALA A 89 -10.41 -7.25 -8.71
N GLN A 90 -10.06 -7.58 -9.96
CA GLN A 90 -8.77 -8.13 -10.36
C GLN A 90 -7.80 -7.00 -10.78
N ARG A 91 -6.51 -7.31 -10.83
CA ARG A 91 -5.50 -6.41 -11.39
C ARG A 91 -5.66 -6.34 -12.91
N PRO A 92 -5.59 -5.17 -13.55
CA PRO A 92 -5.52 -5.11 -15.01
C PRO A 92 -4.20 -5.71 -15.50
N ALA A 93 -4.25 -6.42 -16.65
CA ALA A 93 -3.03 -6.97 -17.26
C ALA A 93 -2.06 -5.86 -17.69
N LEU A 94 -2.58 -4.71 -18.11
CA LEU A 94 -1.82 -3.49 -18.42
C LEU A 94 -2.45 -2.31 -17.69
N SER A 95 -1.68 -1.59 -16.89
CA SER A 95 -2.15 -0.45 -16.10
C SER A 95 -1.22 0.75 -16.14
N ALA A 96 -1.82 1.95 -16.13
CA ALA A 96 -1.09 3.17 -15.82
C ALA A 96 -1.00 3.33 -14.30
N ARG A 97 0.14 2.95 -13.74
CA ARG A 97 0.41 3.09 -12.31
C ARG A 97 0.54 4.56 -11.90
N ARG A 98 1.21 5.35 -12.72
CA ARG A 98 1.39 6.80 -12.58
C ARG A 98 1.31 7.46 -13.94
N LEU A 99 0.64 8.61 -14.00
CA LEU A 99 0.69 9.51 -15.15
C LEU A 99 0.30 10.91 -14.67
N SER A 100 1.29 11.74 -14.41
CA SER A 100 1.10 13.07 -13.81
C SER A 100 2.00 14.11 -14.43
N VAL A 101 1.53 15.36 -14.37
CA VAL A 101 2.31 16.54 -14.71
C VAL A 101 2.51 17.34 -13.42
N LEU A 102 3.76 17.69 -13.15
CA LEU A 102 4.17 18.50 -12.01
C LEU A 102 4.77 19.81 -12.52
N VAL A 103 4.33 20.89 -11.90
CA VAL A 103 4.82 22.25 -12.14
C VAL A 103 5.36 22.80 -10.82
N ASN A 104 6.63 23.22 -10.83
CA ASN A 104 7.29 23.80 -9.66
C ASN A 104 7.73 25.23 -9.97
N ARG A 105 7.24 26.21 -9.20
CA ARG A 105 7.61 27.62 -9.38
C ARG A 105 7.57 28.38 -8.06
N GLY A 106 8.71 28.93 -7.66
CA GLY A 106 8.85 29.56 -6.35
C GLY A 106 8.62 28.55 -5.23
N GLY A 107 7.82 28.90 -4.22
CA GLY A 107 7.43 27.98 -3.15
C GLY A 107 6.26 27.04 -3.49
N TRP A 108 5.73 27.08 -4.73
CA TRP A 108 4.58 26.29 -5.15
C TRP A 108 4.98 25.08 -5.97
N THR A 109 4.41 23.92 -5.63
CA THR A 109 4.43 22.70 -6.43
C THR A 109 2.98 22.28 -6.72
N LEU A 110 2.62 22.19 -8.00
CA LEU A 110 1.30 21.74 -8.45
C LEU A 110 1.47 20.41 -9.19
N GLU A 111 0.73 19.38 -8.82
CA GLU A 111 0.74 18.09 -9.52
C GLU A 111 -0.69 17.68 -9.89
N GLY A 112 -0.92 17.35 -11.16
CA GLY A 112 -2.19 16.88 -11.68
C GLY A 112 -2.06 15.56 -12.41
N GLY A 113 -3.04 14.65 -12.23
CA GLY A 113 -3.07 13.35 -12.88
C GLY A 113 -3.02 12.19 -11.90
N ARG A 114 -2.67 10.98 -12.41
CA ARG A 114 -2.55 9.78 -11.59
C ARG A 114 -1.23 9.76 -10.85
N GLN A 115 -1.29 9.76 -9.52
CA GLN A 115 -0.14 9.95 -8.63
C GLN A 115 -0.29 9.15 -7.34
N PHE A 116 0.80 9.05 -6.56
CA PHE A 116 0.78 8.49 -5.21
C PHE A 116 0.83 9.63 -4.20
N ILE A 117 -0.14 9.68 -3.29
CA ILE A 117 -0.22 10.69 -2.24
C ILE A 117 -0.17 9.97 -0.90
N ARG A 118 0.94 10.14 -0.18
CA ARG A 118 1.16 9.54 1.12
C ARG A 118 1.52 10.62 2.12
N TRP A 119 0.81 10.62 3.24
CA TRP A 119 1.01 11.56 4.33
C TRP A 119 1.59 10.91 5.59
N GLY A 120 1.37 9.60 5.74
CA GLY A 120 1.83 8.84 6.89
C GLY A 120 3.36 8.83 7.03
N LYS A 121 3.84 8.90 8.26
CA LYS A 121 5.25 8.98 8.63
C LYS A 121 5.79 7.68 9.23
N THR A 122 4.94 6.89 9.83
CA THR A 122 5.33 5.60 10.41
C THR A 122 5.46 4.54 9.33
N ASP A 123 6.30 3.53 9.56
CA ASP A 123 6.55 2.45 8.59
C ASP A 123 5.60 1.26 8.81
N ILE A 124 5.01 1.17 10.00
CA ILE A 124 4.23 0.03 10.46
C ILE A 124 2.79 0.11 9.97
N LEU A 125 2.10 1.20 10.27
CA LEU A 125 0.71 1.49 9.92
C LEU A 125 0.56 2.99 9.78
N ASN A 126 -0.14 3.46 8.75
CA ASN A 126 -0.26 4.87 8.44
C ASN A 126 -1.72 5.35 8.54
N PRO A 127 -2.21 5.71 9.73
CA PRO A 127 -3.59 6.19 9.90
C PRO A 127 -3.95 7.41 9.05
N THR A 128 -2.99 8.29 8.76
CA THR A 128 -3.23 9.52 7.98
C THR A 128 -3.19 9.34 6.46
N ASP A 129 -2.78 8.17 5.94
CA ASP A 129 -2.70 7.87 4.50
C ASP A 129 -4.09 7.60 3.89
N ARG A 130 -4.92 8.66 3.74
CA ARG A 130 -6.29 8.53 3.21
C ARG A 130 -6.41 8.70 1.69
N PHE A 131 -5.36 9.11 0.99
CA PHE A 131 -5.29 9.13 -0.48
C PHE A 131 -4.48 7.96 -1.05
N ALA A 132 -4.20 6.95 -0.25
CA ALA A 132 -3.32 5.83 -0.57
C ALA A 132 -4.07 4.48 -0.50
N PRO A 133 -5.05 4.22 -1.41
CA PRO A 133 -5.69 2.91 -1.48
C PRO A 133 -4.64 1.82 -1.76
N LYS A 134 -4.92 0.61 -1.29
CA LYS A 134 -4.00 -0.54 -1.41
C LYS A 134 -4.64 -1.70 -2.16
N ASP A 135 -3.81 -2.47 -2.82
CA ASP A 135 -4.15 -3.77 -3.37
C ASP A 135 -3.91 -4.85 -2.31
N PHE A 136 -4.98 -5.43 -1.79
CA PHE A 136 -4.96 -6.50 -0.80
C PHE A 136 -5.32 -7.87 -1.39
N LEU A 137 -5.14 -8.09 -2.69
CA LEU A 137 -5.28 -9.43 -3.27
C LEU A 137 -4.38 -10.44 -2.56
N ASN A 138 -3.22 -9.97 -2.08
CA ASN A 138 -2.43 -10.63 -1.05
C ASN A 138 -2.35 -9.70 0.18
N VAL A 139 -3.02 -10.09 1.27
CA VAL A 139 -3.20 -9.23 2.46
C VAL A 139 -1.87 -8.90 3.14
N LEU A 140 -0.92 -9.83 3.14
CA LEU A 140 0.41 -9.64 3.76
C LEU A 140 1.43 -8.96 2.84
N ASN A 141 1.16 -8.86 1.52
CA ASN A 141 2.03 -8.22 0.53
C ASN A 141 1.24 -7.17 -0.27
N SER A 142 0.61 -6.23 0.43
CA SER A 142 -0.17 -5.16 -0.21
C SER A 142 0.71 -4.14 -0.93
N GLU A 143 0.22 -3.63 -2.06
CA GLU A 143 0.85 -2.52 -2.82
C GLU A 143 -0.06 -1.30 -2.81
N PHE A 144 0.52 -0.09 -2.84
CA PHE A 144 -0.25 1.14 -3.00
C PHE A 144 -0.74 1.30 -4.44
N LEU A 145 -1.97 1.79 -4.57
CA LEU A 145 -2.59 2.16 -5.83
C LEU A 145 -2.48 3.68 -6.05
N GLY A 146 -2.20 4.09 -7.29
CA GLY A 146 -2.23 5.51 -7.65
C GLY A 146 -3.66 6.04 -7.68
N VAL A 147 -3.84 7.30 -7.32
CA VAL A 147 -5.12 8.02 -7.39
C VAL A 147 -5.05 9.16 -8.39
N THR A 148 -6.15 9.46 -9.07
CA THR A 148 -6.25 10.61 -9.96
C THR A 148 -6.67 11.83 -9.14
N ALA A 149 -5.76 12.80 -9.03
CA ALA A 149 -5.95 13.96 -8.16
C ALA A 149 -5.27 15.22 -8.73
N ALA A 150 -5.70 16.37 -8.23
CA ALA A 150 -4.97 17.63 -8.27
C ALA A 150 -4.41 17.88 -6.86
N ARG A 151 -3.13 18.21 -6.78
CA ARG A 151 -2.40 18.48 -5.55
C ARG A 151 -1.67 19.81 -5.67
N ALA A 152 -1.78 20.64 -4.65
CA ALA A 152 -1.07 21.91 -4.53
C ALA A 152 -0.31 21.92 -3.20
N THR A 153 1.01 22.07 -3.27
CA THR A 153 1.91 22.15 -2.13
C THR A 153 2.56 23.52 -2.11
N TYR A 154 2.54 24.18 -0.96
CA TYR A 154 3.25 25.44 -0.73
C TYR A 154 4.24 25.29 0.40
N GLU A 155 5.51 25.66 0.13
CA GLU A 155 6.61 25.56 1.08
C GLU A 155 7.18 26.94 1.37
N ARG A 156 7.33 27.25 2.67
CA ARG A 156 7.95 28.49 3.14
C ARG A 156 8.63 28.28 4.49
N GLY A 157 9.94 28.47 4.52
CA GLY A 157 10.73 28.19 5.73
C GLY A 157 10.64 26.73 6.13
N GLY A 158 10.28 26.46 7.37
CA GLY A 158 10.06 25.09 7.89
C GLY A 158 8.64 24.57 7.68
N ASP A 159 7.73 25.37 7.09
CA ASP A 159 6.31 25.03 6.94
C ASP A 159 5.99 24.56 5.52
N THR A 160 5.17 23.53 5.42
CA THR A 160 4.62 23.00 4.17
C THR A 160 3.10 22.84 4.33
N VAL A 161 2.34 23.41 3.41
CA VAL A 161 0.89 23.20 3.31
C VAL A 161 0.60 22.42 2.03
N ASP A 162 -0.14 21.32 2.16
CA ASP A 162 -0.48 20.41 1.08
C ASP A 162 -2.00 20.28 0.97
N ALA A 163 -2.58 20.70 -0.16
CA ALA A 163 -4.00 20.60 -0.46
C ALA A 163 -4.22 19.60 -1.60
N VAL A 164 -5.17 18.69 -1.42
CA VAL A 164 -5.47 17.61 -2.38
C VAL A 164 -6.96 17.62 -2.71
N TYR A 165 -7.27 17.51 -4.00
CA TYR A 165 -8.60 17.21 -4.51
C TYR A 165 -8.55 15.97 -5.41
N GLN A 166 -9.24 14.90 -5.01
CA GLN A 166 -9.38 13.65 -5.75
C GLN A 166 -10.79 13.56 -6.35
N PRO A 167 -10.98 13.90 -7.63
CA PRO A 167 -12.31 13.86 -8.28
C PRO A 167 -12.82 12.43 -8.54
N VAL A 168 -11.90 11.48 -8.75
CA VAL A 168 -12.22 10.10 -9.10
C VAL A 168 -11.89 9.17 -7.95
N PHE A 169 -12.92 8.51 -7.40
CA PHE A 169 -12.73 7.52 -6.35
C PHE A 169 -12.06 6.26 -6.88
N THR A 170 -10.94 5.87 -6.27
CA THR A 170 -10.21 4.63 -6.50
C THR A 170 -10.35 3.74 -5.26
N PRO A 171 -11.01 2.57 -5.32
CA PRO A 171 -11.15 1.67 -4.19
C PRO A 171 -9.84 0.92 -3.90
N SER A 172 -9.66 0.46 -2.67
CA SER A 172 -8.74 -0.64 -2.38
C SER A 172 -9.28 -1.94 -2.97
N ARG A 173 -8.40 -2.79 -3.49
CA ARG A 173 -8.79 -4.15 -3.87
C ARG A 173 -8.82 -5.05 -2.65
N GLY A 174 -9.90 -5.77 -2.47
CA GLY A 174 -10.00 -6.85 -1.50
C GLY A 174 -9.62 -8.20 -2.10
N PRO A 175 -9.40 -9.22 -1.27
CA PRO A 175 -9.19 -10.59 -1.72
C PRO A 175 -10.35 -11.10 -2.59
N LEU A 176 -10.04 -11.94 -3.59
CA LEU A 176 -11.04 -12.54 -4.48
C LEU A 176 -11.69 -13.75 -3.81
N LEU A 177 -13.01 -13.92 -4.04
CA LEU A 177 -13.86 -14.88 -3.32
C LEU A 177 -13.35 -16.33 -3.33
N ASN A 178 -12.75 -16.77 -4.42
CA ASN A 178 -12.28 -18.16 -4.57
C ASN A 178 -10.78 -18.29 -4.36
N GLN A 179 -10.19 -17.39 -3.54
CA GLN A 179 -8.76 -17.39 -3.29
C GLN A 179 -8.44 -17.39 -1.80
N ARG A 180 -7.22 -17.82 -1.47
CA ARG A 180 -6.72 -18.10 -0.13
C ARG A 180 -6.75 -16.93 0.86
N TRP A 181 -6.82 -15.70 0.37
CA TRP A 181 -6.83 -14.49 1.20
C TRP A 181 -8.24 -14.05 1.63
N VAL A 182 -9.29 -14.67 1.09
CA VAL A 182 -10.65 -14.48 1.58
C VAL A 182 -10.88 -15.29 2.85
N VAL A 183 -11.37 -14.63 3.87
CA VAL A 183 -11.85 -15.28 5.08
C VAL A 183 -13.35 -15.04 5.19
N LEU A 184 -14.11 -16.11 5.08
CA LEU A 184 -15.55 -16.11 5.30
C LEU A 184 -15.84 -16.73 6.67
N PRO A 185 -16.74 -16.14 7.50
CA PRO A 185 -17.27 -16.79 8.67
C PRO A 185 -17.84 -18.18 8.32
N GLU A 186 -17.77 -19.11 9.26
CA GLU A 186 -18.21 -20.51 9.02
C GLU A 186 -19.67 -20.58 8.58
N GLU A 187 -20.51 -19.72 9.14
CA GLU A 187 -21.93 -19.60 8.80
C GLU A 187 -22.12 -19.14 7.35
N ALA A 188 -21.28 -18.21 6.88
CA ALA A 188 -21.34 -17.68 5.50
C ALA A 188 -20.84 -18.69 4.45
N ARG A 189 -20.01 -19.67 4.84
CA ARG A 189 -19.51 -20.71 3.92
C ARG A 189 -20.61 -21.69 3.48
N ARG A 190 -21.73 -21.75 4.18
CA ARG A 190 -22.89 -22.62 3.85
C ARG A 190 -23.73 -22.01 2.72
N PHE A 191 -23.56 -20.76 2.39
CA PHE A 191 -24.30 -20.07 1.34
C PHE A 191 -23.41 -19.81 0.14
N PRO A 192 -23.95 -19.84 -1.10
CA PRO A 192 -23.21 -19.40 -2.27
C PRO A 192 -22.92 -17.91 -2.12
N VAL A 193 -21.66 -17.56 -1.91
CA VAL A 193 -21.23 -16.16 -1.87
C VAL A 193 -21.08 -15.65 -3.30
N VAL A 194 -21.96 -14.76 -3.70
CA VAL A 194 -21.96 -14.15 -5.02
C VAL A 194 -21.42 -12.70 -4.88
N ASP A 195 -20.57 -12.27 -5.80
CA ASP A 195 -20.17 -10.87 -5.87
C ASP A 195 -21.28 -10.08 -6.59
N GLY A 196 -22.11 -9.38 -5.84
CA GLY A 196 -23.16 -8.48 -6.33
C GLY A 196 -22.62 -7.17 -6.94
N GLY A 197 -21.30 -7.08 -7.11
CA GLY A 197 -20.65 -5.90 -7.64
C GLY A 197 -20.37 -4.82 -6.59
N ALA A 198 -20.16 -3.60 -7.07
CA ALA A 198 -19.82 -2.47 -6.20
C ALA A 198 -20.54 -1.19 -6.60
N ARG A 199 -21.05 -0.45 -5.62
CA ARG A 199 -21.60 0.89 -5.78
C ARG A 199 -20.55 1.91 -5.37
N PHE A 200 -19.99 2.60 -6.36
CA PHE A 200 -18.92 3.58 -6.17
C PHE A 200 -19.49 4.97 -5.86
N PRO A 201 -18.80 5.75 -4.99
CA PRO A 201 -19.15 7.14 -4.73
C PRO A 201 -19.03 8.00 -5.99
N GLY A 202 -20.01 8.89 -6.18
CA GLY A 202 -19.96 9.91 -7.23
C GLY A 202 -19.25 11.21 -6.81
N ARG A 203 -19.06 11.40 -5.48
CA ARG A 203 -18.42 12.60 -4.92
C ARG A 203 -16.92 12.35 -4.73
N GLY A 204 -16.10 13.35 -5.10
CA GLY A 204 -14.67 13.36 -4.85
C GLY A 204 -14.30 13.51 -3.38
N ALA A 205 -13.02 13.41 -3.08
CA ALA A 205 -12.43 13.62 -1.76
C ALA A 205 -11.55 14.87 -1.74
N VAL A 206 -11.47 15.52 -0.59
CA VAL A 206 -10.59 16.66 -0.34
C VAL A 206 -9.73 16.38 0.89
N GLY A 207 -8.54 16.95 0.92
CA GLY A 207 -7.67 16.86 2.07
C GLY A 207 -6.75 18.06 2.18
N LEU A 208 -6.35 18.33 3.41
CA LEU A 208 -5.41 19.39 3.76
C LEU A 208 -4.42 18.85 4.79
N ARG A 209 -3.15 19.14 4.60
CA ARG A 209 -2.10 18.85 5.58
C ARG A 209 -1.21 20.07 5.75
N TRP A 210 -0.91 20.39 7.00
CA TRP A 210 0.18 21.27 7.37
C TRP A 210 1.28 20.46 8.03
N ASN A 211 2.53 20.68 7.63
CA ASN A 211 3.70 20.04 8.21
C ASN A 211 4.71 21.12 8.60
N HIS A 212 5.29 20.98 9.77
CA HIS A 212 6.34 21.86 10.29
C HIS A 212 7.60 21.05 10.59
N VAL A 213 8.74 21.53 10.11
CA VAL A 213 10.07 20.96 10.38
C VAL A 213 10.86 22.00 11.18
N GLY A 214 11.12 21.68 12.45
CA GLY A 214 11.94 22.47 13.35
C GLY A 214 13.35 21.90 13.50
N GLN A 215 14.11 22.46 14.45
CA GLN A 215 15.45 21.95 14.79
C GLN A 215 15.31 20.69 15.69
N GLY A 216 15.49 19.51 15.09
CA GLY A 216 15.43 18.24 15.81
C GLY A 216 14.02 17.73 16.10
N TYR A 217 13.00 18.21 15.41
CA TYR A 217 11.65 17.66 15.45
C TYR A 217 10.87 18.03 14.19
N GLU A 218 9.86 17.26 13.92
CA GLU A 218 8.84 17.59 12.91
C GLU A 218 7.48 17.11 13.38
N PHE A 219 6.42 17.80 12.96
CA PHE A 219 5.05 17.38 13.22
C PHE A 219 4.11 17.86 12.13
N SER A 220 2.96 17.21 12.03
CA SER A 220 1.93 17.57 11.07
C SER A 220 0.53 17.51 11.67
N ALA A 221 -0.38 18.28 11.06
CA ALA A 221 -1.82 18.13 11.22
C ALA A 221 -2.46 17.90 9.85
N SER A 222 -3.43 17.00 9.78
CA SER A 222 -4.08 16.61 8.53
C SER A 222 -5.58 16.43 8.68
N PHE A 223 -6.29 16.76 7.61
CA PHE A 223 -7.73 16.61 7.47
C PHE A 223 -8.06 15.91 6.15
N TYR A 224 -9.06 15.03 6.17
CA TYR A 224 -9.61 14.38 4.99
C TYR A 224 -11.14 14.34 5.07
N ASP A 225 -11.83 14.64 3.98
CA ASP A 225 -13.27 14.44 3.79
C ASP A 225 -13.51 13.71 2.48
N GLY A 226 -13.94 12.46 2.53
CA GLY A 226 -14.15 11.61 1.38
C GLY A 226 -14.85 10.30 1.74
N HIS A 227 -14.37 9.20 1.19
CA HIS A 227 -14.91 7.87 1.45
C HIS A 227 -13.79 6.92 1.88
N ASN A 228 -14.12 5.93 2.70
CA ASN A 228 -13.19 4.85 2.99
C ASN A 228 -12.93 4.06 1.71
N HIS A 229 -11.66 3.81 1.39
CA HIS A 229 -11.29 3.01 0.22
C HIS A 229 -11.58 1.51 0.39
N LEU A 230 -11.75 1.05 1.63
CA LEU A 230 -12.16 -0.32 1.94
C LEU A 230 -13.69 -0.41 1.94
N PRO A 231 -14.26 -1.45 1.30
CA PRO A 231 -15.69 -1.59 1.18
C PRO A 231 -16.33 -2.10 2.49
N LEU A 232 -17.58 -1.70 2.69
CA LEU A 232 -18.56 -2.43 3.49
C LEU A 232 -19.41 -3.29 2.56
N ILE A 233 -19.99 -4.35 3.09
CA ILE A 233 -20.84 -5.28 2.33
C ILE A 233 -22.29 -5.07 2.76
N ASP A 234 -23.16 -4.83 1.78
CA ASP A 234 -24.61 -4.90 1.98
C ASP A 234 -25.02 -6.38 2.00
N PRO A 235 -25.47 -6.93 3.14
CA PRO A 235 -25.76 -8.35 3.26
C PRO A 235 -26.99 -8.78 2.47
N LEU A 236 -27.89 -7.86 2.11
CA LEU A 236 -29.10 -8.16 1.33
C LEU A 236 -28.84 -8.16 -0.16
N ALA A 237 -28.05 -7.21 -0.63
CA ALA A 237 -27.71 -7.07 -2.04
C ALA A 237 -26.42 -7.78 -2.44
N TYR A 238 -25.64 -8.33 -1.48
CA TYR A 238 -24.28 -8.83 -1.68
C TYR A 238 -23.36 -7.85 -2.37
N GLN A 239 -23.65 -6.54 -2.26
CA GLN A 239 -22.99 -5.47 -2.97
C GLN A 239 -22.01 -4.72 -2.06
N ARG A 240 -20.84 -4.42 -2.60
CA ARG A 240 -19.86 -3.58 -1.93
C ARG A 240 -20.26 -2.10 -2.04
N TYR A 241 -20.13 -1.34 -0.95
CA TYR A 241 -20.30 0.12 -0.93
C TYR A 241 -19.25 0.75 -0.03
N TYR A 242 -19.04 2.06 -0.15
CA TYR A 242 -17.94 2.76 0.48
C TYR A 242 -18.49 3.83 1.41
N ALA A 243 -18.21 3.67 2.70
CA ALA A 243 -18.70 4.59 3.73
C ALA A 243 -18.07 5.97 3.59
N ARG A 244 -18.90 7.01 3.78
CA ARG A 244 -18.38 8.37 3.91
C ARG A 244 -17.54 8.47 5.17
N MET A 245 -16.40 9.17 5.08
CA MET A 245 -15.43 9.27 6.16
C MET A 245 -14.84 10.67 6.21
N ARG A 246 -14.70 11.18 7.44
CA ARG A 246 -13.80 12.29 7.75
C ARG A 246 -12.70 11.79 8.66
N MET A 247 -11.49 12.28 8.45
CA MET A 247 -10.34 12.00 9.28
C MET A 247 -9.71 13.30 9.75
N TYR A 248 -9.39 13.32 11.04
CA TYR A 248 -8.59 14.34 11.69
C TYR A 248 -7.37 13.64 12.26
N GLY A 249 -6.19 13.98 11.79
CA GLY A 249 -4.98 13.26 12.17
C GLY A 249 -3.76 14.14 12.22
N GLY A 250 -2.68 13.52 12.62
CA GLY A 250 -1.37 14.15 12.66
C GLY A 250 -0.28 13.13 12.95
N ASP A 251 0.93 13.57 12.75
CA ASP A 251 2.13 12.81 13.04
C ASP A 251 3.20 13.71 13.67
N ALA A 252 4.14 13.07 14.34
CA ALA A 252 5.32 13.73 14.86
C ALA A 252 6.51 12.77 14.81
N ALA A 253 7.71 13.33 14.63
CA ALA A 253 8.97 12.59 14.76
C ALA A 253 10.04 13.46 15.41
N ALA A 254 10.86 12.83 16.24
CA ALA A 254 12.01 13.46 16.87
C ALA A 254 13.17 12.48 16.97
N PRO A 255 14.36 12.82 16.43
CA PRO A 255 15.58 12.09 16.71
C PRO A 255 16.03 12.34 18.15
N LEU A 256 16.17 11.27 18.89
CA LEU A 256 16.75 11.28 20.23
C LEU A 256 18.16 10.68 20.17
N ARG A 257 18.92 10.78 21.26
CA ARG A 257 20.31 10.31 21.31
C ARG A 257 20.49 8.84 20.87
N TRP A 258 19.52 7.97 21.18
CA TRP A 258 19.66 6.52 20.98
C TRP A 258 18.74 5.99 19.88
N PHE A 259 17.66 6.67 19.58
CA PHE A 259 16.64 6.25 18.63
C PHE A 259 15.84 7.45 18.12
N THR A 260 15.18 7.28 16.97
CA THR A 260 14.17 8.21 16.51
C THR A 260 12.81 7.72 16.97
N VAL A 261 12.03 8.60 17.62
CA VAL A 261 10.63 8.34 17.95
C VAL A 261 9.77 8.89 16.83
N LYS A 262 8.82 8.09 16.37
CA LYS A 262 7.75 8.52 15.45
C LYS A 262 6.41 8.19 16.08
N GLY A 263 5.46 9.09 15.97
CA GLY A 263 4.07 8.88 16.38
C GLY A 263 3.13 9.34 15.29
N GLU A 264 2.04 8.60 15.09
CA GLU A 264 0.99 8.96 14.13
C GLU A 264 -0.36 8.57 14.72
N ALA A 265 -1.35 9.46 14.61
CA ALA A 265 -2.70 9.20 15.09
C ALA A 265 -3.74 9.84 14.18
N ALA A 266 -4.89 9.20 14.06
CA ALA A 266 -6.03 9.74 13.34
C ALA A 266 -7.35 9.30 13.97
N TYR A 267 -8.29 10.25 14.06
CA TYR A 267 -9.67 10.00 14.47
C TYR A 267 -10.58 10.03 13.25
N PHE A 268 -11.41 9.01 13.15
CA PHE A 268 -12.32 8.77 12.03
C PHE A 268 -13.76 8.92 12.46
N THR A 269 -14.51 9.75 11.73
CA THR A 269 -15.96 9.90 11.88
C THR A 269 -16.67 9.53 10.59
N SER A 270 -17.91 9.09 10.70
CA SER A 270 -18.72 8.72 9.54
C SER A 270 -20.16 9.16 9.67
N SER A 271 -20.71 9.74 8.60
CA SER A 271 -22.16 9.96 8.47
C SER A 271 -22.91 8.71 8.00
N THR A 272 -22.20 7.65 7.57
CA THR A 272 -22.78 6.37 7.22
C THR A 272 -23.07 5.58 8.51
N GLN A 273 -24.34 5.30 8.77
CA GLN A 273 -24.78 4.70 10.04
C GLN A 273 -24.26 3.27 10.28
N THR A 274 -23.77 2.61 9.25
CA THR A 274 -23.18 1.26 9.31
C THR A 274 -21.64 1.29 9.41
N SER A 275 -21.02 2.44 9.58
CA SER A 275 -19.57 2.60 9.71
C SER A 275 -19.20 3.02 11.13
N ASP A 276 -18.18 2.39 11.70
CA ASP A 276 -17.63 2.73 13.01
C ASP A 276 -17.04 4.13 13.06
N GLU A 277 -16.98 4.72 14.27
CA GLU A 277 -16.14 5.86 14.59
C GLU A 277 -15.05 5.40 15.56
N TYR A 278 -13.79 5.73 15.28
CA TYR A 278 -12.65 5.22 16.01
C TYR A 278 -11.40 6.08 15.86
N ALA A 279 -10.46 5.91 16.77
CA ALA A 279 -9.11 6.42 16.64
C ALA A 279 -8.14 5.26 16.38
N LEU A 280 -7.22 5.45 15.44
CA LEU A 280 -6.04 4.61 15.25
C LEU A 280 -4.80 5.42 15.62
N TYR A 281 -3.84 4.78 16.28
CA TYR A 281 -2.56 5.41 16.61
C TYR A 281 -1.42 4.40 16.51
N VAL A 282 -0.23 4.93 16.23
CA VAL A 282 1.02 4.17 16.15
C VAL A 282 2.10 4.92 16.91
N ILE A 283 2.88 4.21 17.68
CA ILE A 283 4.14 4.69 18.26
C ILE A 283 5.25 3.78 17.76
N GLN A 284 6.28 4.35 17.16
CA GLN A 284 7.39 3.65 16.54
C GLN A 284 8.72 4.18 17.05
N LEU A 285 9.64 3.29 17.29
CA LEU A 285 11.04 3.55 17.60
C LEU A 285 11.90 3.00 16.47
N GLU A 286 12.88 3.79 16.06
CA GLU A 286 13.81 3.43 14.99
C GLU A 286 15.25 3.70 15.44
N ARG A 287 16.14 2.74 15.16
CA ARG A 287 17.57 2.86 15.44
C ARG A 287 18.39 2.23 14.33
N MET A 288 19.41 2.96 13.90
CA MET A 288 20.50 2.43 13.08
C MET A 288 21.75 2.31 13.92
N SER A 289 22.47 1.19 13.82
CA SER A 289 23.69 0.93 14.57
C SER A 289 24.61 0.03 13.74
N GLY A 290 25.65 0.61 13.14
CA GLY A 290 26.49 -0.07 12.16
C GLY A 290 25.62 -0.57 11.00
N GLU A 291 25.74 -1.85 10.66
CA GLU A 291 24.98 -2.51 9.60
C GLU A 291 23.55 -2.93 10.01
N TRP A 292 23.15 -2.67 11.24
CA TRP A 292 21.83 -2.99 11.76
C TRP A 292 20.86 -1.83 11.61
N THR A 293 19.62 -2.16 11.21
CA THR A 293 18.47 -1.26 11.33
C THR A 293 17.39 -1.96 12.14
N PHE A 294 16.87 -1.27 13.15
CA PHE A 294 15.80 -1.73 14.03
C PHE A 294 14.63 -0.77 13.92
N VAL A 295 13.45 -1.30 13.65
CA VAL A 295 12.17 -0.58 13.69
C VAL A 295 11.24 -1.42 14.56
N GLY A 296 10.63 -0.82 15.54
CA GLY A 296 9.67 -1.53 16.39
C GLY A 296 8.64 -0.57 16.95
N GLY A 297 7.45 -1.05 17.22
CA GLY A 297 6.39 -0.21 17.71
C GLY A 297 5.10 -0.93 18.05
N TYR A 298 4.12 -0.15 18.38
CA TYR A 298 2.80 -0.60 18.75
C TYR A 298 1.74 0.18 17.98
N ALA A 299 0.79 -0.54 17.39
CA ALA A 299 -0.41 0.04 16.79
C ALA A 299 -1.62 -0.21 17.69
N GLY A 300 -2.35 0.84 18.03
CA GLY A 300 -3.54 0.78 18.89
C GLY A 300 -4.80 1.31 18.23
N GLU A 301 -5.95 0.93 18.78
CA GLU A 301 -7.27 1.39 18.37
C GLU A 301 -8.14 1.71 19.58
N ALA A 302 -8.91 2.79 19.49
CA ALA A 302 -10.00 3.11 20.41
C ALA A 302 -11.28 3.35 19.60
N VAL A 303 -12.26 2.44 19.73
CA VAL A 303 -13.56 2.56 19.07
C VAL A 303 -14.47 3.41 19.92
N THR A 304 -14.95 4.53 19.39
CA THR A 304 -15.86 5.46 20.08
C THR A 304 -17.33 5.15 19.78
N LYS A 305 -17.61 4.65 18.55
CA LYS A 305 -18.97 4.18 18.19
C LYS A 305 -18.86 2.91 17.36
N LYS A 306 -19.32 1.80 17.91
CA LYS A 306 -19.38 0.51 17.22
C LYS A 306 -20.69 0.38 16.45
N ARG A 307 -20.60 0.14 15.15
CA ARG A 307 -21.75 0.02 14.24
C ARG A 307 -21.60 -1.11 13.23
N VAL A 308 -20.36 -1.45 12.87
CA VAL A 308 -20.06 -2.50 11.89
C VAL A 308 -20.16 -3.87 12.57
N LEU A 309 -20.86 -4.78 11.92
CA LEU A 309 -20.93 -6.20 12.33
C LEU A 309 -19.82 -7.01 11.69
N LEU A 310 -19.57 -6.76 10.40
CA LEU A 310 -18.57 -7.48 9.62
C LEU A 310 -17.96 -6.52 8.58
N ASP A 311 -16.64 -6.37 8.59
CA ASP A 311 -15.91 -5.57 7.61
C ASP A 311 -14.56 -6.22 7.24
N PHE A 312 -14.07 -5.88 6.05
CA PHE A 312 -12.68 -6.12 5.65
C PHE A 312 -11.89 -4.85 5.91
N ALA A 313 -11.23 -4.78 7.04
CA ALA A 313 -10.48 -3.61 7.47
C ALA A 313 -9.06 -4.00 7.94
N PRO A 314 -8.13 -4.35 7.02
CA PRO A 314 -6.80 -4.84 7.37
C PRO A 314 -5.98 -3.85 8.20
N ASP A 315 -6.15 -2.54 8.00
CA ASP A 315 -5.48 -1.53 8.83
C ASP A 315 -5.93 -1.61 10.30
N ARG A 316 -7.22 -1.80 10.55
CA ARG A 316 -7.77 -2.02 11.91
C ARG A 316 -7.45 -3.42 12.44
N GLY A 317 -7.34 -4.39 11.54
CA GLY A 317 -6.96 -5.76 11.90
C GLY A 317 -5.58 -5.84 12.56
N LEU A 318 -4.66 -4.94 12.20
CA LEU A 318 -3.35 -4.81 12.82
C LEU A 318 -3.36 -3.92 14.07
N ALA A 319 -4.47 -3.34 14.49
CA ALA A 319 -4.56 -2.62 15.76
C ALA A 319 -4.38 -3.58 16.95
N LYS A 320 -3.92 -3.05 18.09
CA LYS A 320 -3.55 -3.83 19.29
C LYS A 320 -2.46 -4.88 19.00
N THR A 321 -1.46 -4.49 18.23
CA THR A 321 -0.38 -5.36 17.78
C THR A 321 0.97 -4.70 18.01
N PHE A 322 1.93 -5.46 18.51
CA PHE A 322 3.34 -5.11 18.49
C PHE A 322 3.91 -5.52 17.14
N LEU A 323 4.58 -4.61 16.47
CA LEU A 323 5.19 -4.83 15.17
C LEU A 323 6.65 -4.44 15.21
N GLY A 324 7.47 -5.17 14.47
CA GLY A 324 8.88 -4.86 14.40
C GLY A 324 9.54 -5.43 13.15
N ARG A 325 10.61 -4.77 12.73
CA ARG A 325 11.49 -5.21 11.67
C ARG A 325 12.94 -4.96 12.07
N THR A 326 13.77 -5.96 11.88
CA THR A 326 15.21 -5.86 12.04
C THR A 326 15.86 -6.26 10.72
N SER A 327 16.83 -5.49 10.25
CA SER A 327 17.63 -5.86 9.09
C SER A 327 19.12 -5.70 9.38
N TYR A 328 19.91 -6.53 8.73
CA TYR A 328 21.36 -6.54 8.81
C TYR A 328 21.96 -6.63 7.39
N ASN A 329 22.85 -5.70 7.06
CA ASN A 329 23.62 -5.74 5.83
C ASN A 329 24.88 -6.60 6.05
N LEU A 330 24.92 -7.78 5.44
CA LEU A 330 26.10 -8.66 5.47
C LEU A 330 27.26 -8.01 4.71
N ASP A 331 26.94 -7.37 3.59
CA ASP A 331 27.82 -6.57 2.76
C ASP A 331 26.99 -5.68 1.81
N ALA A 332 27.64 -5.02 0.85
CA ALA A 332 26.99 -4.13 -0.14
C ALA A 332 25.94 -4.84 -1.02
N ASN A 333 26.02 -6.17 -1.14
CA ASN A 333 25.19 -6.97 -2.04
C ASN A 333 24.23 -7.92 -1.32
N ARG A 334 24.40 -8.15 -0.01
CA ARG A 334 23.64 -9.15 0.75
C ARG A 334 23.05 -8.56 2.02
N SER A 335 21.80 -8.88 2.26
CA SER A 335 21.13 -8.49 3.51
C SER A 335 20.18 -9.58 4.01
N ILE A 336 19.97 -9.59 5.31
CA ILE A 336 18.96 -10.41 6.00
C ILE A 336 17.99 -9.46 6.70
N ALA A 337 16.71 -9.76 6.67
CA ALA A 337 15.70 -9.02 7.41
C ALA A 337 14.74 -9.99 8.10
N PHE A 338 14.32 -9.63 9.28
CA PHE A 338 13.27 -10.31 10.03
C PHE A 338 12.18 -9.29 10.39
N GLU A 339 10.93 -9.65 10.08
CA GLU A 339 9.74 -8.86 10.41
C GLU A 339 8.78 -9.69 11.24
N ALA A 340 8.18 -9.11 12.25
CA ALA A 340 7.20 -9.79 13.09
C ALA A 340 6.06 -8.85 13.48
N ALA A 341 4.88 -9.44 13.63
CA ALA A 341 3.70 -8.83 14.23
C ALA A 341 3.11 -9.80 15.25
N VAL A 342 2.87 -9.34 16.47
CA VAL A 342 2.32 -10.15 17.56
C VAL A 342 1.15 -9.40 18.18
N ARG A 343 -0.01 -10.03 18.19
CA ARG A 343 -1.21 -9.47 18.81
C ARG A 343 -0.99 -9.32 20.32
N GLN A 344 -1.44 -8.20 20.88
CA GLN A 344 -1.31 -7.89 22.31
C GLN A 344 -1.89 -8.99 23.23
N ASN A 345 -2.96 -9.65 22.79
CA ASN A 345 -3.61 -10.74 23.52
C ASN A 345 -3.01 -12.13 23.22
N GLY A 346 -1.94 -12.20 22.44
CA GLY A 346 -1.31 -13.46 22.03
C GLY A 346 -2.13 -14.34 21.10
N ALA A 347 -3.29 -13.85 20.60
CA ALA A 347 -4.21 -14.66 19.80
C ALA A 347 -3.73 -14.89 18.36
N GLY A 348 -2.78 -14.08 17.86
CA GLY A 348 -2.25 -14.20 16.51
C GLY A 348 -0.84 -13.65 16.39
N MET A 349 -0.08 -14.23 15.48
CA MET A 349 1.28 -13.79 15.16
C MET A 349 1.59 -13.98 13.67
N TYR A 350 2.48 -13.14 13.18
CA TYR A 350 3.09 -13.18 11.86
C TYR A 350 4.60 -13.04 12.03
N GLY A 351 5.36 -13.77 11.25
CA GLY A 351 6.81 -13.64 11.17
C GLY A 351 7.28 -13.88 9.74
N LYS A 352 8.23 -13.07 9.26
CA LYS A 352 8.85 -13.20 7.95
C LYS A 352 10.36 -13.07 8.10
N LEU A 353 11.09 -14.07 7.62
CA LEU A 353 12.54 -14.01 7.44
C LEU A 353 12.83 -13.86 5.94
N GLU A 354 13.72 -12.94 5.59
CA GLU A 354 14.05 -12.60 4.22
C GLU A 354 15.57 -12.52 4.06
N TYR A 355 16.10 -13.16 3.04
CA TYR A 355 17.46 -13.01 2.56
C TYR A 355 17.43 -12.43 1.15
N THR A 356 18.21 -11.38 0.93
CA THR A 356 18.31 -10.70 -0.37
C THR A 356 19.77 -10.66 -0.83
N GLN A 357 19.99 -10.96 -2.11
CA GLN A 357 21.30 -10.90 -2.76
C GLN A 357 21.21 -10.18 -4.10
N ALA A 358 22.07 -9.20 -4.32
CA ALA A 358 22.34 -8.62 -5.63
C ALA A 358 23.38 -9.48 -6.37
N LEU A 359 23.07 -9.85 -7.61
CA LEU A 359 23.91 -10.62 -8.52
C LEU A 359 24.31 -9.72 -9.69
N GLY A 360 25.41 -9.00 -9.54
CA GLY A 360 25.83 -7.96 -10.46
C GLY A 360 24.95 -6.69 -10.38
N ALA A 361 24.94 -5.89 -11.45
CA ALA A 361 24.28 -4.59 -11.48
C ALA A 361 22.75 -4.67 -11.69
N HIS A 362 22.26 -5.74 -12.28
CA HIS A 362 20.89 -5.81 -12.79
C HIS A 362 20.01 -6.83 -12.09
N VAL A 363 20.58 -7.90 -11.53
CA VAL A 363 19.80 -9.01 -10.96
C VAL A 363 19.76 -8.94 -9.45
N ARG A 364 18.58 -9.12 -8.86
CA ARG A 364 18.39 -9.31 -7.43
C ARG A 364 17.55 -10.55 -7.19
N ALA A 365 18.04 -11.41 -6.31
CA ALA A 365 17.33 -12.59 -5.83
C ALA A 365 16.94 -12.38 -4.36
N THR A 366 15.71 -12.74 -4.00
CA THR A 366 15.23 -12.69 -2.62
C THR A 366 14.54 -14.02 -2.30
N ALA A 367 14.95 -14.63 -1.21
CA ALA A 367 14.28 -15.81 -0.64
C ALA A 367 13.66 -15.41 0.70
N ALA A 368 12.40 -15.77 0.92
CA ALA A 368 11.73 -15.46 2.18
C ALA A 368 10.87 -16.65 2.66
N ALA A 369 10.75 -16.76 3.98
CA ALA A 369 9.84 -17.66 4.66
C ALA A 369 8.90 -16.85 5.54
N THR A 370 7.60 -17.06 5.36
CA THR A 370 6.53 -16.40 6.12
C THR A 370 5.78 -17.43 6.92
N VAL A 371 5.62 -17.17 8.21
CA VAL A 371 4.84 -17.99 9.15
C VAL A 371 3.71 -17.16 9.71
N VAL A 372 2.49 -17.65 9.62
CA VAL A 372 1.29 -17.05 10.22
C VAL A 372 0.68 -18.08 11.16
N ARG A 373 0.42 -17.69 12.40
CA ARG A 373 -0.21 -18.56 13.41
C ARG A 373 -1.23 -17.78 14.23
N GLY A 374 -2.16 -18.48 14.82
CA GLY A 374 -3.14 -17.90 15.74
C GLY A 374 -4.48 -18.58 15.68
N ARG A 375 -5.43 -18.04 16.48
CA ARG A 375 -6.81 -18.49 16.55
C ARG A 375 -7.60 -18.01 15.34
N GLU A 376 -8.55 -18.77 14.85
CA GLU A 376 -9.36 -18.42 13.66
C GLU A 376 -10.11 -17.09 13.79
N GLY A 377 -10.56 -16.73 14.97
CA GLY A 377 -11.25 -15.46 15.23
C GLY A 377 -10.32 -14.24 15.36
N ASP A 378 -8.98 -14.42 15.31
CA ASP A 378 -8.02 -13.32 15.30
C ASP A 378 -7.66 -12.91 13.88
N PHE A 379 -7.41 -11.60 13.66
CA PHE A 379 -7.08 -11.08 12.33
C PHE A 379 -5.86 -11.76 11.69
N LEU A 380 -4.79 -12.01 12.44
CA LEU A 380 -3.64 -12.74 11.90
C LEU A 380 -3.92 -14.24 11.81
N GLY A 381 -4.53 -14.82 12.84
CA GLY A 381 -4.80 -16.24 12.93
C GLY A 381 -5.74 -16.78 11.85
N GLN A 382 -6.66 -15.96 11.33
CA GLN A 382 -7.52 -16.32 10.20
C GLN A 382 -6.72 -16.67 8.93
N TYR A 383 -5.48 -16.14 8.79
CA TYR A 383 -4.58 -16.40 7.66
C TYR A 383 -3.54 -17.49 7.94
N ARG A 384 -3.66 -18.31 9.00
CA ARG A 384 -2.66 -19.32 9.39
C ARG A 384 -2.28 -20.30 8.27
N ARG A 385 -3.18 -20.59 7.33
CA ARG A 385 -2.93 -21.46 6.17
C ARG A 385 -2.14 -20.77 5.04
N ASN A 386 -1.83 -19.49 5.21
CA ASN A 386 -1.08 -18.69 4.24
C ASN A 386 0.41 -18.55 4.60
N SER A 387 0.91 -19.36 5.55
CA SER A 387 2.34 -19.56 5.70
C SER A 387 2.95 -20.03 4.37
N ASN A 388 4.09 -19.48 3.97
CA ASN A 388 4.62 -19.74 2.64
C ASN A 388 6.13 -19.53 2.56
N PHE A 389 6.74 -20.13 1.53
CA PHE A 389 8.06 -19.78 1.04
C PHE A 389 7.92 -18.92 -0.21
N GLN A 390 8.80 -17.93 -0.36
CA GLN A 390 8.82 -17.02 -1.51
C GLN A 390 10.20 -17.04 -2.14
N LEU A 391 10.22 -17.05 -3.48
CA LEU A 391 11.41 -16.77 -4.27
C LEU A 391 11.06 -15.65 -5.24
N ILE A 392 11.82 -14.56 -5.17
CA ILE A 392 11.64 -13.38 -6.01
C ILE A 392 12.93 -13.19 -6.80
N LEU A 393 12.80 -13.09 -8.13
CA LEU A 393 13.89 -12.73 -9.01
C LEU A 393 13.50 -11.45 -9.74
N ARG A 394 14.37 -10.44 -9.67
CA ARG A 394 14.18 -9.15 -10.34
C ARG A 394 15.37 -8.84 -11.23
N TYR A 395 15.08 -8.50 -12.48
CA TYR A 395 16.02 -7.91 -13.43
C TYR A 395 15.68 -6.44 -13.63
N SER A 396 16.61 -5.54 -13.34
CA SER A 396 16.44 -4.07 -13.48
C SER A 396 17.24 -3.54 -14.67
N PHE A 397 16.68 -2.59 -15.41
CA PHE A 397 17.28 -1.97 -16.59
C PHE A 397 17.03 -0.46 -16.64
#